data_d374386cc824857a0f532f1a1f3cfcf8
#
_entry.id   d374386cc824857a0f532f1a1f3cfcf8
#
_cell.length_a   1.000
_cell.length_b   1.000
_cell.length_c   1.000
_cell.angle_alpha   90.00
_cell.angle_beta   90.00
_cell.angle_gamma   90.00
#
_symmetry.space_group_name_H-M   'P 1'
#
loop_
_entity.id
_entity.type
_entity.pdbx_description
1 polymer ?
#
loop_
_entity_poly.entity_id
_entity_poly.type
_entity_poly.pdbx_seq_one_letter_code
_entity_poly.pdbx_strand_id
1 'polypeptide(L)'
;GIATMGIKFFISVAQLLMPFFLGVVAGTSMSYLMLPVIAGVCIGIMGILAIFAPFPATSEAGKSESFISNLKNAHFSIESIALILIGFTSTATFQLWLNCAQTFGTEIAKIPSQNVSVMQTYYSAGTMVALFVTSVLITKFKQVRFLVIYPAISLVMLALVYMIKTPMICYVGAFVIGYAAAGGVLQMATAVVNDLFPKIKGTITSLVMIASSLCNYTILTAAAKMTSTSVIMMNIVITAIGILLALFVNVRYGVLLKNAEEASKN
;
A
#
# COMPACT_ATOMS: atom_id res chain seq x y z
N GLY A 1 -5.62 12.32 4.53
CA GLY A 1 -5.44 11.14 5.40
C GLY A 1 -6.70 10.30 5.59
N ILE A 2 -7.72 10.79 6.32
CA ILE A 2 -8.92 9.99 6.68
C ILE A 2 -9.71 9.54 5.44
N ALA A 3 -9.93 10.43 4.46
CA ALA A 3 -10.67 10.09 3.24
C ALA A 3 -9.99 8.97 2.44
N THR A 4 -8.65 9.01 2.32
CA THR A 4 -7.88 7.95 1.63
C THR A 4 -7.88 6.63 2.39
N MET A 5 -7.97 6.66 3.72
CA MET A 5 -8.16 5.47 4.55
C MET A 5 -9.56 4.86 4.36
N GLY A 6 -10.59 5.68 4.18
CA GLY A 6 -11.94 5.21 3.86
C GLY A 6 -11.98 4.42 2.54
N ILE A 7 -11.34 4.92 1.48
CA ILE A 7 -11.21 4.19 0.21
C ILE A 7 -10.51 2.84 0.43
N LYS A 8 -9.40 2.83 1.18
CA LYS A 8 -8.66 1.60 1.48
C LYS A 8 -9.51 0.59 2.27
N PHE A 9 -10.37 1.06 3.17
CA PHE A 9 -11.30 0.21 3.91
C PHE A 9 -12.21 -0.58 2.96
N PHE A 10 -12.87 0.09 1.99
CA PHE A 10 -13.73 -0.59 1.02
C PHE A 10 -12.94 -1.58 0.14
N ILE A 11 -11.70 -1.24 -0.25
CA ILE A 11 -10.81 -2.18 -0.96
C ILE A 11 -10.55 -3.41 -0.09
N SER A 12 -10.26 -3.23 1.20
CA SER A 12 -9.99 -4.35 2.12
C SER A 12 -11.22 -5.23 2.36
N VAL A 13 -12.42 -4.64 2.42
CA VAL A 13 -13.67 -5.40 2.48
C VAL A 13 -13.86 -6.26 1.23
N ALA A 14 -13.63 -5.70 0.04
CA ALA A 14 -13.70 -6.45 -1.20
C ALA A 14 -12.69 -7.60 -1.24
N GLN A 15 -11.44 -7.36 -0.80
CA GLN A 15 -10.41 -8.39 -0.70
C GLN A 15 -10.78 -9.50 0.31
N LEU A 16 -11.41 -9.15 1.44
CA LEU A 16 -11.88 -10.11 2.43
C LEU A 16 -12.97 -11.04 1.87
N LEU A 17 -13.87 -10.49 1.07
CA LEU A 17 -14.98 -11.22 0.48
C LEU A 17 -14.56 -12.07 -0.74
N MET A 18 -13.44 -11.75 -1.38
CA MET A 18 -12.98 -12.40 -2.61
C MET A 18 -12.88 -13.94 -2.50
N PRO A 19 -12.29 -14.54 -1.43
CA PRO A 19 -12.24 -16.00 -1.30
C PRO A 19 -13.62 -16.65 -1.25
N PHE A 20 -14.63 -16.00 -0.66
CA PHE A 20 -16.00 -16.49 -0.63
C PHE A 20 -16.63 -16.48 -2.02
N PHE A 21 -16.45 -15.40 -2.79
CA PHE A 21 -16.90 -15.34 -4.19
C PHE A 21 -16.23 -16.41 -5.05
N LEU A 22 -14.92 -16.61 -4.89
CA LEU A 22 -14.18 -17.67 -5.60
C LEU A 22 -14.70 -19.04 -5.22
N GLY A 23 -15.01 -19.29 -3.94
CA GLY A 23 -15.61 -20.54 -3.47
C GLY A 23 -16.98 -20.82 -4.08
N VAL A 24 -17.84 -19.80 -4.17
CA VAL A 24 -19.15 -19.91 -4.84
C VAL A 24 -18.99 -20.22 -6.33
N VAL A 25 -18.09 -19.50 -7.03
CA VAL A 25 -17.85 -19.76 -8.46
C VAL A 25 -17.27 -21.15 -8.70
N ALA A 26 -16.35 -21.60 -7.84
CA ALA A 26 -15.80 -22.95 -7.92
C ALA A 26 -16.83 -24.07 -7.67
N GLY A 27 -17.85 -23.80 -6.85
CA GLY A 27 -18.96 -24.71 -6.56
C GLY A 27 -20.08 -24.70 -7.61
N THR A 28 -20.04 -23.78 -8.56
CA THR A 28 -21.02 -23.68 -9.65
C THR A 28 -20.38 -24.09 -10.98
N SER A 29 -21.22 -24.39 -12.00
CA SER A 29 -20.73 -24.63 -13.37
C SER A 29 -20.26 -23.34 -14.09
N MET A 30 -20.15 -22.21 -13.40
CA MET A 30 -19.69 -20.95 -13.97
C MET A 30 -18.18 -20.98 -14.27
N SER A 31 -17.84 -20.55 -15.47
CA SER A 31 -16.43 -20.40 -15.86
C SER A 31 -15.77 -19.27 -15.07
N TYR A 32 -14.52 -19.44 -14.66
CA TYR A 32 -13.70 -18.37 -14.06
C TYR A 32 -13.58 -17.11 -14.94
N LEU A 33 -13.82 -17.24 -16.25
CA LEU A 33 -13.89 -16.11 -17.20
C LEU A 33 -15.06 -15.16 -16.90
N MET A 34 -16.07 -15.59 -16.18
CA MET A 34 -17.18 -14.72 -15.74
C MET A 34 -16.75 -13.69 -14.69
N LEU A 35 -15.72 -13.96 -13.90
CA LEU A 35 -15.26 -13.02 -12.87
C LEU A 35 -14.77 -11.67 -13.45
N PRO A 36 -13.92 -11.63 -14.49
CA PRO A 36 -13.58 -10.37 -15.15
C PRO A 36 -14.79 -9.66 -15.78
N VAL A 37 -15.76 -10.39 -16.30
CA VAL A 37 -16.98 -9.81 -16.88
C VAL A 37 -17.83 -9.15 -15.81
N ILE A 38 -18.05 -9.82 -14.67
CA ILE A 38 -18.78 -9.25 -13.52
C ILE A 38 -18.08 -8.02 -13.00
N ALA A 39 -16.75 -8.07 -12.84
CA ALA A 39 -15.94 -6.91 -12.42
C ALA A 39 -16.08 -5.75 -13.42
N GLY A 40 -16.02 -6.03 -14.72
CA GLY A 40 -16.18 -5.02 -15.79
C GLY A 40 -17.56 -4.35 -15.75
N VAL A 41 -18.62 -5.14 -15.55
CA VAL A 41 -19.98 -4.61 -15.40
C VAL A 41 -20.09 -3.71 -14.16
N CYS A 42 -19.55 -4.13 -13.01
CA CYS A 42 -19.55 -3.32 -11.80
C CYS A 42 -18.80 -2.00 -12.00
N ILE A 43 -17.62 -2.03 -12.63
CA ILE A 43 -16.84 -0.83 -12.96
C ILE A 43 -17.62 0.09 -13.92
N GLY A 44 -18.30 -0.49 -14.93
CA GLY A 44 -19.14 0.27 -15.86
C GLY A 44 -20.29 0.99 -15.16
N ILE A 45 -21.00 0.30 -14.25
CA ILE A 45 -22.07 0.90 -13.44
C ILE A 45 -21.50 2.04 -12.58
N MET A 46 -20.38 1.82 -11.90
CA MET A 46 -19.74 2.86 -11.09
C MET A 46 -19.28 4.04 -11.93
N GLY A 47 -18.78 3.81 -13.15
CA GLY A 47 -18.43 4.87 -14.11
C GLY A 47 -19.64 5.72 -14.50
N ILE A 48 -20.77 5.08 -14.79
CA ILE A 48 -22.03 5.79 -15.09
C ILE A 48 -22.48 6.62 -13.89
N LEU A 49 -22.49 6.04 -12.68
CA LEU A 49 -22.86 6.77 -11.46
C LEU A 49 -21.93 7.96 -11.21
N ALA A 50 -20.63 7.83 -11.51
CA ALA A 50 -19.67 8.91 -11.36
C ALA A 50 -19.95 10.10 -12.28
N ILE A 51 -20.52 9.88 -13.47
CA ILE A 51 -20.91 10.96 -14.41
C ILE A 51 -22.02 11.84 -13.79
N PHE A 52 -22.94 11.22 -13.05
CA PHE A 52 -24.06 11.92 -12.40
C PHE A 52 -23.70 12.43 -10.99
N ALA A 53 -22.55 12.09 -10.46
CA ALA A 53 -22.14 12.56 -9.14
C ALA A 53 -21.84 14.07 -9.16
N PRO A 54 -22.40 14.87 -8.22
CA PRO A 54 -22.08 16.28 -8.11
C PRO A 54 -20.63 16.42 -7.63
N PHE A 55 -19.73 16.76 -8.55
CA PHE A 55 -18.38 17.14 -8.18
C PHE A 55 -18.40 18.55 -7.58
N PRO A 56 -17.67 18.80 -6.48
CA PRO A 56 -17.55 20.14 -5.93
C PRO A 56 -17.00 21.08 -7.00
N ALA A 57 -17.67 22.22 -7.20
CA ALA A 57 -17.17 23.24 -8.09
C ALA A 57 -15.78 23.66 -7.63
N THR A 58 -14.78 23.44 -8.47
CA THR A 58 -13.43 23.89 -8.21
C THR A 58 -13.38 25.41 -8.34
N SER A 59 -13.63 26.10 -7.23
CA SER A 59 -13.51 27.57 -7.18
C SER A 59 -12.06 28.06 -7.41
N GLU A 60 -11.11 27.14 -7.49
CA GLU A 60 -9.69 27.42 -7.75
C GLU A 60 -9.17 26.81 -9.06
N ALA A 61 -10.01 26.28 -9.93
CA ALA A 61 -9.59 25.72 -11.23
C ALA A 61 -9.06 26.78 -12.24
N GLY A 62 -8.98 28.06 -11.84
CA GLY A 62 -8.52 29.13 -12.71
C GLY A 62 -7.02 29.19 -12.97
N LYS A 63 -6.18 28.47 -12.23
CA LYS A 63 -4.71 28.42 -12.42
C LYS A 63 -4.16 27.05 -12.05
N SER A 64 -4.63 26.00 -12.71
CA SER A 64 -3.92 24.74 -12.70
C SER A 64 -2.61 24.92 -13.47
N GLU A 65 -1.54 25.31 -12.77
CA GLU A 65 -0.21 25.20 -13.33
C GLU A 65 -0.01 23.77 -13.81
N SER A 66 0.55 23.62 -15.01
CA SER A 66 0.83 22.31 -15.58
C SER A 66 1.60 21.45 -14.59
N PHE A 67 1.29 20.16 -14.50
CA PHE A 67 2.05 19.17 -13.68
C PHE A 67 3.57 19.35 -13.85
N ILE A 68 4.02 19.57 -15.09
CA ILE A 68 5.43 19.77 -15.43
C ILE A 68 5.96 21.10 -14.87
N SER A 69 5.18 22.18 -14.89
CA SER A 69 5.55 23.47 -14.31
C SER A 69 5.71 23.38 -12.81
N ASN A 70 4.75 22.75 -12.13
CA ASN A 70 4.81 22.51 -10.68
C ASN A 70 6.01 21.64 -10.30
N LEU A 71 6.34 20.63 -11.11
CA LEU A 71 7.48 19.75 -10.90
C LEU A 71 8.81 20.50 -11.06
N LYS A 72 8.90 21.38 -12.08
CA LYS A 72 10.11 22.17 -12.37
C LYS A 72 10.38 23.24 -11.29
N ASN A 73 9.31 23.79 -10.70
CA ASN A 73 9.40 24.82 -9.67
C ASN A 73 9.50 24.22 -8.25
N ALA A 74 9.31 22.91 -8.09
CA ALA A 74 9.42 22.24 -6.80
C ALA A 74 10.90 22.00 -6.44
N HIS A 75 11.34 22.58 -5.35
CA HIS A 75 12.65 22.25 -4.78
C HIS A 75 12.59 20.92 -4.03
N PHE A 76 12.97 19.82 -4.72
CA PHE A 76 13.05 18.51 -4.10
C PHE A 76 14.28 18.41 -3.21
N SER A 77 14.07 18.26 -1.92
CA SER A 77 15.11 17.85 -0.99
C SER A 77 15.34 16.33 -1.08
N ILE A 78 16.50 15.88 -0.59
CA ILE A 78 16.82 14.44 -0.54
C ILE A 78 15.77 13.68 0.27
N GLU A 79 15.23 14.32 1.30
CA GLU A 79 14.18 13.75 2.16
C GLU A 79 12.84 13.58 1.42
N SER A 80 12.53 14.49 0.50
CA SER A 80 11.33 14.40 -0.35
C SER A 80 11.43 13.21 -1.30
N ILE A 81 12.61 13.01 -1.88
CA ILE A 81 12.91 11.84 -2.72
C ILE A 81 12.81 10.56 -1.88
N ALA A 82 13.36 10.57 -0.66
CA ALA A 82 13.26 9.44 0.25
C ALA A 82 11.80 9.08 0.57
N LEU A 83 10.92 10.07 0.77
CA LEU A 83 9.48 9.84 0.99
C LEU A 83 8.78 9.23 -0.23
N ILE A 84 9.12 9.66 -1.45
CA ILE A 84 8.60 9.06 -2.68
C ILE A 84 9.06 7.60 -2.79
N LEU A 85 10.33 7.32 -2.46
CA LEU A 85 10.88 5.96 -2.44
C LEU A 85 10.27 5.11 -1.32
N ILE A 86 9.84 5.67 -0.20
CA ILE A 86 9.05 4.95 0.81
C ILE A 86 7.70 4.51 0.21
N GLY A 87 7.07 5.32 -0.64
CA GLY A 87 5.90 4.90 -1.40
C GLY A 87 6.16 3.68 -2.28
N PHE A 88 7.32 3.62 -2.94
CA PHE A 88 7.76 2.46 -3.72
C PHE A 88 8.00 1.24 -2.84
N THR A 89 8.82 1.35 -1.79
CA THR A 89 9.19 0.21 -0.94
C THR A 89 8.02 -0.33 -0.12
N SER A 90 7.15 0.53 0.40
CA SER A 90 5.95 0.09 1.11
C SER A 90 5.00 -0.67 0.19
N THR A 91 4.84 -0.20 -1.05
CA THR A 91 4.04 -0.90 -2.07
C THR A 91 4.65 -2.25 -2.40
N ALA A 92 5.98 -2.34 -2.59
CA ALA A 92 6.66 -3.59 -2.83
C ALA A 92 6.39 -4.62 -1.72
N THR A 93 6.50 -4.20 -0.46
CA THR A 93 6.33 -5.09 0.68
C THR A 93 4.96 -5.77 0.69
N PHE A 94 3.87 -5.01 0.56
CA PHE A 94 2.55 -5.62 0.61
C PHE A 94 2.16 -6.32 -0.71
N GLN A 95 2.62 -5.83 -1.85
CA GLN A 95 2.30 -6.45 -3.15
C GLN A 95 3.04 -7.77 -3.37
N LEU A 96 4.30 -7.87 -2.97
CA LEU A 96 5.03 -9.14 -3.01
C LEU A 96 4.35 -10.19 -2.13
N TRP A 97 3.91 -9.80 -0.93
CA TRP A 97 3.15 -10.70 -0.09
C TRP A 97 1.83 -11.10 -0.72
N LEU A 98 1.03 -10.13 -1.14
CA LEU A 98 -0.29 -10.36 -1.70
C LEU A 98 -0.28 -11.30 -2.91
N ASN A 99 0.72 -11.17 -3.78
CA ASN A 99 0.78 -11.93 -5.04
C ASN A 99 1.59 -13.23 -4.93
N CYS A 100 2.55 -13.32 -4.02
CA CYS A 100 3.50 -14.44 -4.01
C CYS A 100 3.44 -15.32 -2.74
N ALA A 101 2.80 -14.84 -1.65
CA ALA A 101 2.79 -15.58 -0.40
C ALA A 101 2.03 -16.90 -0.47
N GLN A 102 0.99 -17.00 -1.28
CA GLN A 102 0.23 -18.25 -1.46
C GLN A 102 1.08 -19.33 -2.13
N THR A 103 1.88 -18.95 -3.13
CA THR A 103 2.84 -19.87 -3.77
C THR A 103 3.89 -20.35 -2.77
N PHE A 104 4.43 -19.46 -1.96
CA PHE A 104 5.33 -19.84 -0.85
C PHE A 104 4.62 -20.75 0.16
N GLY A 105 3.37 -20.46 0.50
CA GLY A 105 2.55 -21.28 1.39
C GLY A 105 2.39 -22.72 0.90
N THR A 106 2.08 -22.92 -0.38
CA THR A 106 1.91 -24.24 -0.97
C THR A 106 3.23 -24.97 -1.19
N GLU A 107 4.22 -24.31 -1.78
CA GLU A 107 5.48 -24.94 -2.18
C GLU A 107 6.40 -25.24 -0.99
N ILE A 108 6.52 -24.29 -0.06
CA ILE A 108 7.51 -24.33 1.02
C ILE A 108 6.87 -24.71 2.36
N ALA A 109 5.80 -24.02 2.77
CA ALA A 109 5.12 -24.30 4.03
C ALA A 109 4.17 -25.49 3.97
N LYS A 110 3.97 -26.08 2.78
CA LYS A 110 3.13 -27.28 2.55
C LYS A 110 1.67 -27.11 2.97
N ILE A 111 1.14 -25.90 2.81
CA ILE A 111 -0.28 -25.64 3.00
C ILE A 111 -1.07 -26.30 1.85
N PRO A 112 -2.12 -27.08 2.14
CA PRO A 112 -2.96 -27.67 1.09
C PRO A 112 -3.56 -26.58 0.18
N SER A 113 -3.61 -26.83 -1.14
CA SER A 113 -4.06 -25.84 -2.13
C SER A 113 -5.48 -25.31 -1.86
N GLN A 114 -6.35 -26.15 -1.28
CA GLN A 114 -7.71 -25.78 -0.87
C GLN A 114 -7.75 -24.78 0.30
N ASN A 115 -6.69 -24.71 1.12
CA ASN A 115 -6.62 -23.88 2.32
C ASN A 115 -5.71 -22.65 2.15
N VAL A 116 -4.93 -22.57 1.07
CA VAL A 116 -3.96 -21.49 0.90
C VAL A 116 -4.65 -20.14 0.70
N SER A 117 -5.84 -20.10 0.12
CA SER A 117 -6.65 -18.88 -0.05
C SER A 117 -7.04 -18.22 1.26
N VAL A 118 -7.05 -18.98 2.38
CA VAL A 118 -7.31 -18.47 3.72
C VAL A 118 -6.23 -17.45 4.15
N MET A 119 -5.00 -17.56 3.63
CA MET A 119 -3.96 -16.54 3.85
C MET A 119 -4.41 -15.16 3.39
N GLN A 120 -5.17 -15.07 2.28
CA GLN A 120 -5.72 -13.81 1.78
C GLN A 120 -6.77 -13.24 2.75
N THR A 121 -7.59 -14.09 3.36
CA THR A 121 -8.58 -13.68 4.37
C THR A 121 -7.90 -13.10 5.61
N TYR A 122 -6.87 -13.76 6.14
CA TYR A 122 -6.10 -13.25 7.28
C TYR A 122 -5.38 -11.94 6.95
N TYR A 123 -4.80 -11.82 5.76
CA TYR A 123 -4.19 -10.58 5.30
C TYR A 123 -5.19 -9.42 5.25
N SER A 124 -6.37 -9.63 4.68
CA SER A 124 -7.42 -8.62 4.59
C SER A 124 -7.98 -8.24 5.95
N ALA A 125 -8.16 -9.23 6.84
CA ALA A 125 -8.56 -8.98 8.23
C ALA A 125 -7.52 -8.12 8.95
N GLY A 126 -6.22 -8.43 8.80
CA GLY A 126 -5.14 -7.61 9.34
C GLY A 126 -5.17 -6.18 8.82
N THR A 127 -5.39 -5.99 7.52
CA THR A 127 -5.50 -4.65 6.91
C THR A 127 -6.70 -3.87 7.47
N MET A 128 -7.86 -4.51 7.65
CA MET A 128 -9.03 -3.87 8.23
C MET A 128 -8.79 -3.43 9.68
N VAL A 129 -8.24 -4.31 10.51
CA VAL A 129 -7.89 -3.97 11.90
C VAL A 129 -6.90 -2.80 11.93
N ALA A 130 -5.89 -2.83 11.05
CA ALA A 130 -4.91 -1.74 10.96
C ALA A 130 -5.56 -0.39 10.62
N LEU A 131 -6.53 -0.36 9.70
CA LEU A 131 -7.19 0.89 9.32
C LEU A 131 -7.93 1.53 10.51
N PHE A 132 -8.63 0.73 11.31
CA PHE A 132 -9.27 1.22 12.52
C PHE A 132 -8.26 1.69 13.57
N VAL A 133 -7.28 0.86 13.88
CA VAL A 133 -6.25 1.18 14.89
C VAL A 133 -5.44 2.39 14.44
N THR A 134 -4.98 2.42 13.20
CA THR A 134 -4.17 3.52 12.66
C THR A 134 -4.94 4.83 12.64
N SER A 135 -6.23 4.82 12.25
CA SER A 135 -7.05 6.04 12.25
C SER A 135 -7.15 6.69 13.63
N VAL A 136 -7.19 5.90 14.68
CA VAL A 136 -7.16 6.39 16.07
C VAL A 136 -5.75 6.84 16.47
N LEU A 137 -4.72 6.09 16.10
CA LEU A 137 -3.34 6.39 16.49
C LEU A 137 -2.80 7.67 15.86
N ILE A 138 -3.14 7.96 14.60
CA ILE A 138 -2.68 9.17 13.89
C ILE A 138 -3.25 10.47 14.49
N THR A 139 -4.32 10.40 15.28
CA THR A 139 -4.82 11.57 16.01
C THR A 139 -3.95 11.93 17.22
N LYS A 140 -3.21 10.95 17.76
CA LYS A 140 -2.40 11.11 18.99
C LYS A 140 -0.89 11.18 18.68
N PHE A 141 -0.44 10.57 17.59
CA PHE A 141 0.98 10.45 17.27
C PHE A 141 1.29 10.97 15.86
N LYS A 142 2.51 11.46 15.67
CA LYS A 142 2.99 11.94 14.36
C LYS A 142 3.06 10.79 13.36
N GLN A 143 2.45 10.97 12.19
CA GLN A 143 2.35 9.95 11.14
C GLN A 143 3.72 9.44 10.67
N VAL A 144 4.74 10.30 10.65
CA VAL A 144 6.10 9.93 10.25
C VAL A 144 6.71 8.79 11.08
N ARG A 145 6.31 8.63 12.36
CA ARG A 145 6.79 7.54 13.21
C ARG A 145 6.30 6.17 12.76
N PHE A 146 5.06 6.11 12.25
CA PHE A 146 4.48 4.86 11.76
C PHE A 146 5.13 4.37 10.47
N LEU A 147 5.77 5.28 9.69
CA LEU A 147 6.57 4.90 8.53
C LEU A 147 7.80 4.06 8.91
N VAL A 148 8.24 4.11 10.16
CA VAL A 148 9.32 3.26 10.70
C VAL A 148 8.74 2.03 11.40
N ILE A 149 7.78 2.21 12.30
CA ILE A 149 7.26 1.15 13.18
C ILE A 149 6.58 0.03 12.36
N TYR A 150 5.72 0.38 11.42
CA TYR A 150 4.97 -0.60 10.64
C TYR A 150 5.86 -1.45 9.72
N PRO A 151 6.75 -0.89 8.90
CA PRO A 151 7.68 -1.71 8.14
C PRO A 151 8.63 -2.54 9.03
N ALA A 152 8.99 -2.07 10.23
CA ALA A 152 9.80 -2.86 11.17
C ALA A 152 9.04 -4.10 11.65
N ILE A 153 7.75 -3.98 11.99
CA ILE A 153 6.90 -5.13 12.34
C ILE A 153 6.81 -6.10 11.15
N SER A 154 6.61 -5.57 9.93
CA SER A 154 6.57 -6.37 8.71
C SER A 154 7.89 -7.10 8.46
N LEU A 155 9.03 -6.44 8.67
CA LEU A 155 10.36 -7.03 8.49
C LEU A 155 10.58 -8.22 9.43
N VAL A 156 10.27 -8.05 10.73
CA VAL A 156 10.39 -9.13 11.72
C VAL A 156 9.51 -10.31 11.32
N MET A 157 8.27 -10.04 10.90
CA MET A 157 7.35 -11.12 10.51
C MET A 157 7.80 -11.84 9.23
N LEU A 158 8.29 -11.10 8.23
CA LEU A 158 8.84 -11.68 6.99
C LEU A 158 10.06 -12.56 7.32
N ALA A 159 10.92 -12.13 8.22
CA ALA A 159 12.07 -12.94 8.67
C ALA A 159 11.62 -14.23 9.38
N LEU A 160 10.61 -14.16 10.25
CA LEU A 160 10.04 -15.33 10.91
C LEU A 160 9.42 -16.32 9.90
N VAL A 161 8.67 -15.82 8.93
CA VAL A 161 8.11 -16.66 7.84
C VAL A 161 9.22 -17.33 7.04
N TYR A 162 10.27 -16.58 6.70
CA TYR A 162 11.43 -17.10 5.96
C TYR A 162 12.17 -18.20 6.73
N MET A 163 12.33 -18.06 8.05
CA MET A 163 13.08 -19.00 8.89
C MET A 163 12.28 -20.24 9.29
N ILE A 164 11.02 -20.06 9.71
CA ILE A 164 10.22 -21.13 10.34
C ILE A 164 9.49 -21.99 9.30
N LYS A 165 8.99 -21.42 8.23
CA LYS A 165 8.38 -22.10 7.06
C LYS A 165 7.23 -23.07 7.38
N THR A 166 6.44 -22.83 8.42
CA THR A 166 5.30 -23.65 8.81
C THR A 166 3.96 -23.03 8.38
N PRO A 167 2.89 -23.82 8.17
CA PRO A 167 1.57 -23.28 7.86
C PRO A 167 1.09 -22.23 8.85
N MET A 168 1.27 -22.48 10.15
CA MET A 168 0.82 -21.59 11.21
C MET A 168 1.48 -20.22 11.10
N ILE A 169 2.80 -20.16 10.89
CA ILE A 169 3.53 -18.90 10.76
C ILE A 169 3.14 -18.14 9.49
N CYS A 170 2.75 -18.84 8.42
CA CYS A 170 2.24 -18.22 7.21
C CYS A 170 0.89 -17.53 7.43
N TYR A 171 -0.03 -18.13 8.19
CA TYR A 171 -1.32 -17.53 8.53
C TYR A 171 -1.14 -16.32 9.46
N VAL A 172 -0.35 -16.45 10.51
CA VAL A 172 -0.01 -15.34 11.41
C VAL A 172 0.71 -14.25 10.63
N GLY A 173 1.65 -14.63 9.75
CA GLY A 173 2.35 -13.72 8.85
C GLY A 173 1.42 -12.95 7.94
N ALA A 174 0.44 -13.61 7.36
CA ALA A 174 -0.55 -12.96 6.53
C ALA A 174 -1.30 -11.86 7.29
N PHE A 175 -1.78 -12.16 8.50
CA PHE A 175 -2.45 -11.16 9.34
C PHE A 175 -1.52 -9.99 9.71
N VAL A 176 -0.32 -10.28 10.22
CA VAL A 176 0.63 -9.25 10.69
C VAL A 176 1.14 -8.38 9.54
N ILE A 177 1.43 -8.97 8.37
CA ILE A 177 1.88 -8.21 7.19
C ILE A 177 0.71 -7.41 6.60
N GLY A 178 -0.51 -7.98 6.59
CA GLY A 178 -1.71 -7.23 6.24
C GLY A 178 -1.89 -6.02 7.14
N TYR A 179 -1.72 -6.19 8.45
CA TYR A 179 -1.78 -5.10 9.42
C TYR A 179 -0.68 -4.05 9.19
N ALA A 180 0.57 -4.47 9.12
CA ALA A 180 1.71 -3.58 9.21
C ALA A 180 2.19 -3.05 7.84
N ALA A 181 2.06 -3.82 6.74
CA ALA A 181 2.48 -3.35 5.42
C ALA A 181 1.34 -2.67 4.65
N ALA A 182 0.13 -3.27 4.66
CA ALA A 182 -0.99 -2.77 3.88
C ALA A 182 -1.90 -1.81 4.64
N GLY A 183 -1.85 -1.80 5.96
CA GLY A 183 -2.75 -1.05 6.84
C GLY A 183 -2.58 0.46 6.87
N GLY A 184 -2.08 1.07 5.80
CA GLY A 184 -2.05 2.51 5.63
C GLY A 184 -0.67 3.18 5.50
N VAL A 185 0.43 2.41 5.40
CA VAL A 185 1.79 2.99 5.27
C VAL A 185 1.90 3.90 4.05
N LEU A 186 1.39 3.47 2.90
CA LEU A 186 1.38 4.28 1.67
C LEU A 186 0.58 5.57 1.85
N GLN A 187 -0.58 5.49 2.50
CA GLN A 187 -1.43 6.65 2.77
C GLN A 187 -0.76 7.63 3.75
N MET A 188 -0.07 7.11 4.76
CA MET A 188 0.70 7.94 5.68
C MET A 188 1.90 8.58 4.99
N ALA A 189 2.63 7.84 4.15
CA ALA A 189 3.72 8.40 3.34
C ALA A 189 3.23 9.55 2.46
N THR A 190 2.11 9.35 1.78
CA THR A 190 1.47 10.39 0.95
C THR A 190 1.05 11.60 1.78
N ALA A 191 0.47 11.39 2.97
CA ALA A 191 0.08 12.47 3.85
C ALA A 191 1.29 13.28 4.35
N VAL A 192 2.34 12.60 4.79
CA VAL A 192 3.61 13.23 5.25
C VAL A 192 4.26 14.05 4.13
N VAL A 193 4.27 13.55 2.90
CA VAL A 193 4.78 14.30 1.74
C VAL A 193 3.92 15.53 1.46
N ASN A 194 2.60 15.40 1.54
CA ASN A 194 1.67 16.52 1.31
C ASN A 194 1.80 17.64 2.36
N ASP A 195 2.20 17.30 3.58
CA ASP A 195 2.49 18.29 4.63
C ASP A 195 3.74 19.12 4.29
N LEU A 196 4.71 18.52 3.58
CA LEU A 196 5.93 19.20 3.14
C LEU A 196 5.73 20.05 1.86
N PHE A 197 4.69 19.80 1.08
CA PHE A 197 4.39 20.51 -0.17
C PHE A 197 2.95 21.01 -0.23
N PRO A 198 2.58 21.94 0.66
CA PRO A 198 1.17 22.38 0.79
C PRO A 198 0.61 23.07 -0.47
N LYS A 199 1.48 23.71 -1.29
CA LYS A 199 1.06 24.41 -2.52
C LYS A 199 0.81 23.46 -3.72
N ILE A 200 1.43 22.27 -3.73
CA ILE A 200 1.41 21.34 -4.88
C ILE A 200 1.03 19.90 -4.48
N LYS A 201 0.13 19.74 -3.50
CA LYS A 201 -0.28 18.44 -2.94
C LYS A 201 -0.69 17.41 -4.00
N GLY A 202 -1.45 17.82 -5.01
CA GLY A 202 -1.90 16.95 -6.09
C GLY A 202 -0.73 16.39 -6.91
N THR A 203 0.22 17.24 -7.29
CA THR A 203 1.42 16.84 -8.04
C THR A 203 2.27 15.86 -7.27
N ILE A 204 2.51 16.13 -5.98
CA ILE A 204 3.33 15.27 -5.11
C ILE A 204 2.62 13.93 -4.84
N THR A 205 1.31 13.94 -4.58
CA THR A 205 0.53 12.70 -4.48
C THR A 205 0.67 11.87 -5.73
N SER A 206 0.59 12.48 -6.91
CA SER A 206 0.76 11.77 -8.19
C SER A 206 2.14 11.15 -8.33
N LEU A 207 3.21 11.81 -7.87
CA LEU A 207 4.56 11.25 -7.88
C LEU A 207 4.69 10.01 -6.99
N VAL A 208 4.13 10.04 -5.77
CA VAL A 208 4.11 8.87 -4.88
C VAL A 208 3.31 7.72 -5.51
N MET A 209 2.19 8.02 -6.17
CA MET A 209 1.38 7.02 -6.86
C MET A 209 2.09 6.44 -8.10
N ILE A 210 2.83 7.27 -8.85
CA ILE A 210 3.67 6.80 -9.98
C ILE A 210 4.76 5.86 -9.46
N ALA A 211 5.45 6.22 -8.38
CA ALA A 211 6.46 5.36 -7.75
C ALA A 211 5.86 4.01 -7.29
N SER A 212 4.68 4.06 -6.67
CA SER A 212 3.92 2.87 -6.28
C SER A 212 3.54 2.00 -7.50
N SER A 213 3.07 2.60 -8.59
CA SER A 213 2.70 1.88 -9.82
C SER A 213 3.92 1.28 -10.52
N LEU A 214 5.03 2.02 -10.55
CA LEU A 214 6.29 1.53 -11.10
C LEU A 214 6.82 0.33 -10.33
N CYS A 215 6.64 0.32 -9.02
CA CYS A 215 6.94 -0.84 -8.18
C CYS A 215 6.16 -2.08 -8.61
N ASN A 216 4.84 -1.96 -8.83
CA ASN A 216 4.02 -3.08 -9.26
C ASN A 216 4.54 -3.68 -10.58
N TYR A 217 4.89 -2.83 -11.53
CA TYR A 217 5.41 -3.30 -12.82
C TYR A 217 6.80 -3.94 -12.69
N THR A 218 7.74 -3.30 -12.01
CA THR A 218 9.14 -3.75 -11.96
C THR A 218 9.35 -4.93 -11.01
N ILE A 219 8.88 -4.79 -9.78
CA ILE A 219 9.13 -5.77 -8.70
C ILE A 219 8.34 -7.05 -8.90
N LEU A 220 7.06 -6.98 -9.30
CA LEU A 220 6.28 -8.19 -9.55
C LEU A 220 6.75 -8.93 -10.80
N THR A 221 7.21 -8.22 -11.85
CA THR A 221 7.80 -8.86 -13.03
C THR A 221 9.12 -9.56 -12.67
N ALA A 222 9.94 -8.98 -11.81
CA ALA A 222 11.14 -9.63 -11.29
C ALA A 222 10.79 -10.86 -10.44
N ALA A 223 9.82 -10.74 -9.53
CA ALA A 223 9.35 -11.80 -8.64
C ALA A 223 8.83 -13.02 -9.44
N ALA A 224 8.14 -12.79 -10.55
CA ALA A 224 7.61 -13.86 -11.40
C ALA A 224 8.70 -14.79 -11.99
N LYS A 225 9.95 -14.36 -12.01
CA LYS A 225 11.10 -15.12 -12.51
C LYS A 225 11.93 -15.76 -11.37
N MET A 226 11.52 -15.57 -10.12
CA MET A 226 12.27 -15.99 -8.94
C MET A 226 11.57 -17.17 -8.26
N THR A 227 12.33 -17.92 -7.45
CA THR A 227 11.76 -18.95 -6.58
C THR A 227 10.99 -18.29 -5.43
N SER A 228 9.96 -18.98 -4.91
CA SER A 228 9.12 -18.45 -3.81
C SER A 228 9.92 -18.01 -2.59
N THR A 229 10.99 -18.75 -2.25
CA THR A 229 11.91 -18.40 -1.15
C THR A 229 12.69 -17.12 -1.45
N SER A 230 13.18 -16.97 -2.70
CA SER A 230 13.93 -15.78 -3.12
C SER A 230 13.04 -14.53 -3.14
N VAL A 231 11.75 -14.67 -3.45
CA VAL A 231 10.78 -13.57 -3.39
C VAL A 231 10.60 -13.07 -1.96
N ILE A 232 10.48 -13.97 -0.97
CA ILE A 232 10.40 -13.55 0.45
C ILE A 232 11.69 -12.85 0.88
N MET A 233 12.87 -13.35 0.47
CA MET A 233 14.14 -12.68 0.75
C MET A 233 14.23 -11.29 0.11
N MET A 234 13.82 -11.15 -1.14
CA MET A 234 13.73 -9.85 -1.83
C MET A 234 12.80 -8.90 -1.07
N ASN A 235 11.66 -9.38 -0.58
CA ASN A 235 10.74 -8.59 0.22
C ASN A 235 11.38 -8.10 1.54
N ILE A 236 12.13 -8.96 2.23
CA ILE A 236 12.91 -8.60 3.43
C ILE A 236 13.88 -7.46 3.12
N VAL A 237 14.66 -7.58 2.04
CA VAL A 237 15.66 -6.57 1.65
C VAL A 237 15.00 -5.23 1.31
N ILE A 238 13.93 -5.24 0.52
CA ILE A 238 13.22 -4.03 0.14
C ILE A 238 12.59 -3.36 1.37
N THR A 239 11.99 -4.13 2.26
CA THR A 239 11.40 -3.62 3.51
C THR A 239 12.47 -3.00 4.40
N ALA A 240 13.65 -3.62 4.51
CA ALA A 240 14.79 -3.07 5.26
C ALA A 240 15.26 -1.72 4.67
N ILE A 241 15.37 -1.62 3.34
CA ILE A 241 15.69 -0.35 2.67
C ILE A 241 14.62 0.71 2.99
N GLY A 242 13.34 0.34 2.94
CA GLY A 242 12.23 1.23 3.29
C GLY A 242 12.33 1.76 4.73
N ILE A 243 12.74 0.92 5.69
CA ILE A 243 12.96 1.33 7.07
C ILE A 243 14.11 2.32 7.19
N LEU A 244 15.23 2.10 6.50
CA LEU A 244 16.36 3.03 6.51
C LEU A 244 15.97 4.40 5.95
N LEU A 245 15.21 4.45 4.85
CA LEU A 245 14.68 5.69 4.30
C LEU A 245 13.73 6.38 5.29
N ALA A 246 12.85 5.62 5.93
CA ALA A 246 11.90 6.15 6.91
C ALA A 246 12.60 6.69 8.17
N LEU A 247 13.64 6.04 8.66
CA LEU A 247 14.47 6.53 9.75
C LEU A 247 15.15 7.85 9.38
N PHE A 248 15.73 7.94 8.19
CA PHE A 248 16.36 9.14 7.68
C PHE A 248 15.38 10.33 7.66
N VAL A 249 14.17 10.12 7.12
CA VAL A 249 13.13 11.15 7.08
C VAL A 249 12.63 11.50 8.50
N ASN A 250 12.43 10.50 9.37
CA ASN A 250 11.89 10.72 10.71
C ASN A 250 12.80 11.61 11.57
N VAL A 251 14.12 11.47 11.46
CA VAL A 251 15.10 12.30 12.19
C VAL A 251 15.01 13.76 11.76
N ARG A 252 14.83 14.01 10.47
CA ARG A 252 14.86 15.37 9.90
C ARG A 252 13.49 16.04 9.75
N TYR A 253 12.42 15.29 9.97
CA TYR A 253 11.05 15.73 9.69
C TYR A 253 10.67 17.05 10.39
N GLY A 254 11.11 17.26 11.62
CA GLY A 254 10.81 18.49 12.38
C GLY A 254 11.40 19.75 11.75
N VAL A 255 12.60 19.64 11.16
CA VAL A 255 13.27 20.74 10.45
C VAL A 255 12.58 20.98 9.11
N LEU A 256 12.26 19.90 8.39
CA LEU A 256 11.58 19.97 7.09
C LEU A 256 10.22 20.64 7.19
N LEU A 257 9.44 20.32 8.23
CA LEU A 257 8.12 20.91 8.43
C LEU A 257 8.21 22.42 8.68
N LYS A 258 9.17 22.89 9.49
CA LYS A 258 9.41 24.33 9.70
C LYS A 258 9.77 25.04 8.40
N ASN A 259 10.68 24.48 7.62
CA ASN A 259 11.08 25.05 6.34
C ASN A 259 9.88 25.11 5.35
N ALA A 260 9.01 24.09 5.34
CA ALA A 260 7.81 24.07 4.51
C ALA A 260 6.79 25.15 4.94
N GLU A 261 6.60 25.35 6.25
CA GLU A 261 5.74 26.41 6.80
C GLU A 261 6.26 27.82 6.44
N GLU A 262 7.56 28.04 6.52
CA GLU A 262 8.19 29.31 6.14
C GLU A 262 8.05 29.58 4.64
N ALA A 263 8.28 28.58 3.79
CA ALA A 263 8.10 28.68 2.35
C ALA A 263 6.63 28.86 1.91
N SER A 264 5.68 28.50 2.76
CA SER A 264 4.26 28.72 2.46
C SER A 264 3.78 30.14 2.74
N LYS A 265 4.51 30.89 3.59
CA LYS A 265 4.19 32.28 3.98
C LYS A 265 4.76 33.31 3.00
N ASN A 266 5.75 32.92 2.24
CA ASN A 266 6.35 33.72 1.15
C ASN A 266 5.71 33.30 -0.21
#